data_2c5e5e6b1fe49f14e5a790121749f661
#
_entry.id   2c5e5e6b1fe49f14e5a790121749f661
#
_cell.length_a   1.000
_cell.length_b   1.000
_cell.length_c   1.000
_cell.angle_alpha   90.00
_cell.angle_beta   90.00
_cell.angle_gamma   90.00
#
_symmetry.space_group_name_H-M   'P 1'
#
loop_
_entity.id
_entity.type
_entity.pdbx_description
1 polymer ?
#
loop_
_entity_poly.entity_id
_entity_poly.type
_entity_poly.pdbx_seq_one_letter_code
_entity_poly.pdbx_strand_id
1 'polypeptide(L)'
;MAKIVLTNAYITVGGVDLSDSIASVSLSTTRDAVETTAFGSTAARTRVAGLADNSVTLEFHQDFASGEVEATIYPLIGTSAAVVVKPNGSVTGATNPSYTFNALVTEWTPVNGAVGELATASITWPVDGAITKAVI
;
A
#
# COMPACT_ATOMS: atom_id res chain seq x y z
N MET A 1 -11.26 -18.64 15.28
CA MET A 1 -10.97 -17.94 14.02
C MET A 1 -11.19 -16.45 14.21
N ALA A 2 -10.18 -15.66 13.91
CA ALA A 2 -10.19 -14.23 14.23
C ALA A 2 -10.35 -13.40 12.95
N LYS A 3 -11.56 -12.98 12.69
CA LYS A 3 -11.82 -11.99 11.64
C LYS A 3 -11.52 -10.61 12.19
N ILE A 4 -11.12 -9.70 11.33
CA ILE A 4 -10.66 -8.39 11.75
C ILE A 4 -11.46 -7.30 11.05
N VAL A 5 -11.76 -6.26 11.83
CA VAL A 5 -12.28 -5.01 11.29
C VAL A 5 -11.17 -3.97 11.46
N LEU A 6 -10.79 -3.31 10.37
CA LEU A 6 -9.73 -2.31 10.41
C LEU A 6 -10.26 -1.02 11.01
N THR A 7 -9.88 -0.73 12.25
CA THR A 7 -10.27 0.49 12.93
C THR A 7 -9.07 1.35 13.31
N ASN A 8 -7.88 0.76 13.37
CA ASN A 8 -6.68 1.45 13.81
C ASN A 8 -5.45 0.98 13.02
N ALA A 9 -5.60 0.88 11.70
CA ALA A 9 -4.48 0.51 10.84
C ALA A 9 -3.34 1.51 11.00
N TYR A 10 -2.12 1.01 10.99
CA TYR A 10 -0.92 1.83 11.15
C TYR A 10 -0.21 1.93 9.81
N ILE A 11 -0.04 3.15 9.33
CA ILE A 11 0.60 3.41 8.05
C ILE A 11 1.61 4.53 8.21
N THR A 12 2.86 4.29 7.83
CA THR A 12 3.88 5.33 7.75
C THR A 12 4.36 5.47 6.33
N VAL A 13 4.64 6.69 5.92
CA VAL A 13 5.21 7.02 4.61
C VAL A 13 6.45 7.86 4.85
N GLY A 14 7.59 7.38 4.35
CA GLY A 14 8.86 8.07 4.55
C GLY A 14 9.24 8.21 6.02
N GLY A 15 8.78 7.30 6.86
CA GLY A 15 9.06 7.35 8.31
C GLY A 15 8.10 8.21 9.11
N VAL A 16 7.14 8.86 8.47
CA VAL A 16 6.15 9.71 9.14
C VAL A 16 4.83 8.95 9.27
N ASP A 17 4.29 8.90 10.49
CA ASP A 17 3.01 8.26 10.77
C ASP A 17 1.87 9.17 10.31
N LEU A 18 1.17 8.75 9.25
CA LEU A 18 0.05 9.48 8.69
C LEU A 18 -1.29 8.74 8.92
N SER A 19 -1.31 7.78 9.84
CA SER A 19 -2.47 6.90 10.05
C SER A 19 -3.75 7.66 10.35
N ASP A 20 -3.67 8.76 11.09
CA ASP A 20 -4.84 9.56 11.45
C ASP A 20 -5.41 10.38 10.30
N SER A 21 -4.69 10.46 9.20
CA SER A 21 -5.15 11.16 7.99
C SER A 21 -5.47 10.20 6.85
N ILE A 22 -5.45 8.90 7.10
CA ILE A 22 -5.74 7.89 6.08
C ILE A 22 -7.05 7.19 6.40
N ALA A 23 -7.99 7.30 5.47
CA ALA A 23 -9.32 6.73 5.63
C ALA A 23 -9.42 5.31 5.09
N SER A 24 -8.56 4.93 4.17
CA SER A 24 -8.62 3.63 3.50
C SER A 24 -7.24 3.19 3.06
N VAL A 25 -6.94 1.92 3.19
CA VAL A 25 -5.69 1.32 2.73
C VAL A 25 -5.98 -0.02 2.06
N SER A 26 -5.32 -0.25 0.94
CA SER A 26 -5.39 -1.53 0.24
C SER A 26 -3.99 -1.84 -0.29
N LEU A 27 -3.41 -2.92 0.21
CA LEU A 27 -2.11 -3.40 -0.24
C LEU A 27 -2.34 -4.69 -1.03
N SER A 28 -1.94 -4.69 -2.28
CA SER A 28 -2.20 -5.79 -3.20
C SER A 28 -0.91 -6.34 -3.75
N THR A 29 -0.82 -7.67 -3.83
CA THR A 29 0.29 -8.34 -4.48
C THR A 29 -0.27 -9.39 -5.44
N THR A 30 0.22 -9.36 -6.66
CA THR A 30 -0.20 -10.30 -7.71
C THR A 30 1.03 -10.85 -8.40
N ARG A 31 0.87 -12.02 -9.02
CA ARG A 31 1.89 -12.61 -9.87
C ARG A 31 1.27 -13.02 -11.18
N ASP A 32 2.02 -12.85 -12.26
CA ASP A 32 1.58 -13.33 -13.56
C ASP A 32 1.51 -14.85 -13.55
N ALA A 33 0.50 -15.39 -14.21
CA ALA A 33 0.40 -16.82 -14.48
C ALA A 33 0.98 -17.06 -15.86
N VAL A 34 2.20 -17.58 -15.90
CA VAL A 34 2.88 -17.86 -17.17
C VAL A 34 2.56 -19.29 -17.59
N GLU A 35 1.99 -19.43 -18.78
CA GLU A 35 1.58 -20.75 -19.27
C GLU A 35 2.81 -21.56 -19.69
N THR A 36 2.87 -22.78 -19.25
CA THR A 36 3.95 -23.71 -19.55
C THR A 36 3.45 -24.97 -20.28
N THR A 37 2.20 -24.95 -20.72
CA THR A 37 1.58 -26.11 -21.38
C THR A 37 2.39 -26.51 -22.63
N ALA A 38 2.69 -27.78 -22.72
CA ALA A 38 3.42 -28.36 -23.85
C ALA A 38 2.79 -29.70 -24.22
N PHE A 39 3.25 -30.28 -25.30
CA PHE A 39 2.84 -31.62 -25.65
C PHE A 39 3.24 -32.59 -24.55
N GLY A 40 2.40 -33.56 -24.29
CA GLY A 40 2.66 -34.53 -23.27
C GLY A 40 1.39 -35.24 -22.85
N SER A 41 1.32 -35.61 -21.62
CA SER A 41 0.34 -36.57 -21.13
C SER A 41 -0.96 -35.98 -20.62
N THR A 42 -1.10 -34.67 -20.51
CA THR A 42 -2.28 -34.11 -19.87
C THR A 42 -3.13 -33.31 -20.82
N ALA A 43 -4.45 -33.27 -20.56
CA ALA A 43 -5.37 -32.41 -21.27
C ALA A 43 -5.58 -31.07 -20.54
N ALA A 44 -4.82 -30.81 -19.48
CA ALA A 44 -4.93 -29.61 -18.67
C ALA A 44 -3.80 -28.65 -18.96
N ARG A 45 -4.10 -27.34 -18.84
CA ARG A 45 -3.07 -26.32 -18.95
C ARG A 45 -2.22 -26.28 -17.69
N THR A 46 -0.93 -26.08 -17.86
CA THR A 46 0.01 -25.92 -16.76
C THR A 46 0.57 -24.49 -16.76
N ARG A 47 0.85 -23.98 -15.55
CA ARG A 47 1.33 -22.61 -15.39
C ARG A 47 2.35 -22.53 -14.26
N VAL A 48 3.21 -21.52 -14.34
CA VAL A 48 4.13 -21.16 -13.26
C VAL A 48 3.92 -19.69 -12.95
N ALA A 49 4.29 -19.28 -11.72
CA ALA A 49 4.18 -17.89 -11.33
C ALA A 49 5.30 -17.09 -11.98
N GLY A 50 4.93 -15.96 -12.57
CA GLY A 50 5.86 -15.00 -13.16
C GLY A 50 6.27 -13.92 -12.16
N LEU A 51 6.51 -12.73 -12.67
CA LEU A 51 6.92 -11.59 -11.85
C LEU A 51 5.78 -11.16 -10.92
N ALA A 52 6.15 -10.71 -9.72
CA ALA A 52 5.22 -10.09 -8.81
C ALA A 52 4.97 -8.64 -9.22
N ASP A 53 3.73 -8.21 -9.11
CA ASP A 53 3.33 -6.84 -9.34
C ASP A 53 2.52 -6.39 -8.13
N ASN A 54 3.09 -5.45 -7.38
CA ASN A 54 2.54 -5.02 -6.11
C ASN A 54 2.13 -3.56 -6.19
N SER A 55 1.06 -3.22 -5.48
CA SER A 55 0.57 -1.85 -5.45
C SER A 55 -0.06 -1.54 -4.10
N VAL A 56 -0.11 -0.26 -3.76
CA VAL A 56 -0.80 0.23 -2.57
C VAL A 56 -1.75 1.35 -2.97
N THR A 57 -2.98 1.26 -2.49
CA THR A 57 -4.01 2.28 -2.69
C THR A 57 -4.31 2.90 -1.34
N LEU A 58 -4.21 4.21 -1.26
CA LEU A 58 -4.45 4.97 -0.04
C LEU A 58 -5.44 6.09 -0.33
N GLU A 59 -6.34 6.33 0.62
CA GLU A 59 -7.20 7.50 0.62
C GLU A 59 -6.81 8.38 1.79
N PHE A 60 -6.30 9.57 1.49
CA PHE A 60 -5.89 10.54 2.50
C PHE A 60 -6.94 11.59 2.71
N HIS A 61 -7.07 12.06 3.96
CA HIS A 61 -7.66 13.35 4.25
C HIS A 61 -6.53 14.37 4.18
N GLN A 62 -6.67 15.39 3.35
CA GLN A 62 -5.60 16.34 3.13
C GLN A 62 -5.36 17.18 4.39
N ASP A 63 -4.08 17.41 4.68
CA ASP A 63 -3.66 18.21 5.82
C ASP A 63 -2.40 18.98 5.41
N PHE A 64 -2.48 20.30 5.42
CA PHE A 64 -1.37 21.16 5.02
C PHE A 64 -0.49 21.60 6.18
N ALA A 65 -0.77 21.15 7.38
CA ALA A 65 0.03 21.51 8.54
C ALA A 65 1.45 20.95 8.44
N SER A 66 2.37 21.57 9.17
CA SER A 66 3.76 21.12 9.22
C SER A 66 3.85 19.68 9.74
N GLY A 67 4.61 18.85 9.05
CA GLY A 67 4.79 17.44 9.42
C GLY A 67 3.61 16.54 9.11
N GLU A 68 2.58 17.04 8.43
CA GLU A 68 1.40 16.27 8.09
C GLU A 68 1.44 15.78 6.62
N VAL A 69 0.29 15.50 6.03
CA VAL A 69 0.19 14.79 4.76
C VAL A 69 0.91 15.51 3.63
N GLU A 70 0.57 16.76 3.37
CA GLU A 70 1.13 17.48 2.22
C GLU A 70 2.63 17.69 2.39
N ALA A 71 3.08 18.08 3.58
CA ALA A 71 4.50 18.32 3.84
C ALA A 71 5.33 17.04 3.70
N THR A 72 4.72 15.87 3.89
CA THR A 72 5.40 14.57 3.77
C THR A 72 5.40 14.06 2.34
N ILE A 73 4.25 14.12 1.65
CA ILE A 73 4.08 13.46 0.36
C ILE A 73 4.62 14.29 -0.79
N TYR A 74 4.37 15.60 -0.81
CA TYR A 74 4.71 16.42 -1.95
C TYR A 74 6.20 16.36 -2.33
N PRO A 75 7.14 16.41 -1.38
CA PRO A 75 8.57 16.31 -1.72
C PRO A 75 8.97 14.93 -2.24
N LEU A 76 8.13 13.91 -2.04
CA LEU A 76 8.45 12.55 -2.45
C LEU A 76 7.98 12.22 -3.86
N ILE A 77 7.24 13.11 -4.51
CA ILE A 77 6.74 12.86 -5.86
C ILE A 77 7.90 12.58 -6.80
N GLY A 78 7.81 11.46 -7.53
CA GLY A 78 8.86 11.02 -8.44
C GLY A 78 9.96 10.20 -7.79
N THR A 79 9.87 9.93 -6.49
CA THR A 79 10.86 9.13 -5.76
C THR A 79 10.21 7.89 -5.15
N SER A 80 11.05 6.95 -4.71
CA SER A 80 10.59 5.80 -3.93
C SER A 80 10.60 6.17 -2.45
N ALA A 81 9.48 5.95 -1.78
CA ALA A 81 9.34 6.20 -0.36
C ALA A 81 9.12 4.89 0.38
N ALA A 82 9.77 4.76 1.53
CA ALA A 82 9.55 3.59 2.40
C ALA A 82 8.18 3.70 3.06
N VAL A 83 7.39 2.64 2.94
CA VAL A 83 6.05 2.57 3.51
C VAL A 83 5.94 1.35 4.40
N VAL A 84 5.32 1.52 5.56
CA VAL A 84 5.03 0.43 6.49
C VAL A 84 3.54 0.41 6.74
N VAL A 85 2.92 -0.76 6.61
CA VAL A 85 1.49 -0.94 6.85
C VAL A 85 1.30 -2.08 7.85
N LYS A 86 0.51 -1.84 8.89
CA LYS A 86 0.10 -2.87 9.85
C LYS A 86 -1.41 -2.84 10.04
N PRO A 87 -2.04 -3.98 10.34
CA PRO A 87 -3.49 -4.01 10.61
C PRO A 87 -3.91 -3.17 11.80
N ASN A 88 -3.04 -3.01 12.81
CA ASN A 88 -3.28 -2.07 13.91
C ASN A 88 -1.96 -1.52 14.44
N GLY A 89 -2.05 -0.50 15.30
CA GLY A 89 -0.89 0.21 15.81
C GLY A 89 -0.13 -0.50 16.94
N SER A 90 -0.52 -1.71 17.29
CA SER A 90 0.14 -2.47 18.34
C SER A 90 1.48 -3.03 17.89
N VAL A 91 2.20 -3.67 18.80
CA VAL A 91 3.49 -4.29 18.51
C VAL A 91 3.33 -5.34 17.41
N THR A 92 4.29 -5.37 16.50
CA THR A 92 4.32 -6.37 15.44
C THR A 92 4.36 -7.77 16.01
N GLY A 93 3.54 -8.66 15.47
CA GLY A 93 3.44 -10.04 15.92
C GLY A 93 2.74 -10.90 14.88
N ALA A 94 2.57 -12.18 15.19
CA ALA A 94 1.95 -13.12 14.25
C ALA A 94 0.53 -12.73 13.85
N THR A 95 -0.20 -12.05 14.74
CA THR A 95 -1.56 -11.56 14.48
C THR A 95 -1.61 -10.10 14.08
N ASN A 96 -0.48 -9.42 14.04
CA ASN A 96 -0.35 -8.04 13.60
C ASN A 96 0.93 -7.88 12.79
N PRO A 97 1.00 -8.49 11.59
CA PRO A 97 2.22 -8.45 10.79
C PRO A 97 2.47 -7.04 10.25
N SER A 98 3.76 -6.75 10.05
CA SER A 98 4.21 -5.50 9.45
C SER A 98 4.58 -5.77 7.98
N TYR A 99 4.03 -4.99 7.07
CA TYR A 99 4.36 -5.05 5.64
C TYR A 99 5.18 -3.82 5.29
N THR A 100 6.42 -4.05 4.88
CA THR A 100 7.35 -2.98 4.54
C THR A 100 7.70 -3.06 3.06
N PHE A 101 7.67 -1.92 2.39
CA PHE A 101 7.97 -1.86 0.96
C PHE A 101 8.35 -0.45 0.57
N ASN A 102 8.87 -0.30 -0.65
CA ASN A 102 9.13 1.01 -1.24
C ASN A 102 8.05 1.28 -2.29
N ALA A 103 7.30 2.35 -2.11
CA ALA A 103 6.30 2.79 -3.07
C ALA A 103 6.88 3.89 -3.94
N LEU A 104 6.71 3.77 -5.25
CA LEU A 104 7.08 4.84 -6.17
C LEU A 104 5.94 5.85 -6.21
N VAL A 105 6.21 7.06 -5.74
CA VAL A 105 5.20 8.11 -5.66
C VAL A 105 5.01 8.70 -7.05
N THR A 106 4.03 8.19 -7.77
CA THR A 106 3.79 8.53 -9.18
C THR A 106 2.69 9.56 -9.37
N GLU A 107 1.83 9.73 -8.36
CA GLU A 107 0.69 10.64 -8.46
C GLU A 107 0.37 11.24 -7.10
N TRP A 108 -0.15 12.43 -7.12
CA TRP A 108 -0.65 13.11 -5.92
C TRP A 108 -1.65 14.17 -6.33
N THR A 109 -2.71 14.30 -5.55
CA THR A 109 -3.79 15.26 -5.80
C THR A 109 -3.84 16.22 -4.61
N PRO A 110 -3.02 17.28 -4.61
CA PRO A 110 -2.90 18.14 -3.43
C PRO A 110 -4.15 18.96 -3.12
N VAL A 111 -4.93 19.31 -4.13
CA VAL A 111 -6.17 20.08 -3.92
C VAL A 111 -7.28 19.35 -4.66
N ASN A 112 -8.20 18.77 -3.88
CA ASN A 112 -9.31 18.01 -4.44
C ASN A 112 -10.49 18.05 -3.49
N GLY A 113 -11.60 18.58 -3.95
CA GLY A 113 -12.83 18.66 -3.17
C GLY A 113 -13.76 19.72 -3.74
N ALA A 114 -15.01 19.68 -3.29
CA ALA A 114 -16.04 20.66 -3.64
C ALA A 114 -16.35 21.54 -2.43
N VAL A 115 -17.07 22.61 -2.66
CA VAL A 115 -17.49 23.51 -1.57
C VAL A 115 -18.28 22.72 -0.53
N GLY A 116 -17.86 22.81 0.73
CA GLY A 116 -18.50 22.11 1.84
C GLY A 116 -18.07 20.68 2.03
N GLU A 117 -17.14 20.16 1.21
CA GLU A 117 -16.65 18.80 1.34
C GLU A 117 -15.24 18.76 1.92
N LEU A 118 -14.93 17.64 2.57
CA LEU A 118 -13.58 17.38 3.05
C LEU A 118 -12.65 17.17 1.86
N ALA A 119 -11.50 17.83 1.90
CA ALA A 119 -10.46 17.61 0.89
C ALA A 119 -9.83 16.22 1.07
N THR A 120 -9.82 15.44 0.02
CA THR A 120 -9.27 14.08 0.04
C THR A 120 -8.32 13.87 -1.12
N ALA A 121 -7.46 12.87 -0.99
CA ALA A 121 -6.58 12.44 -2.08
C ALA A 121 -6.59 10.92 -2.12
N SER A 122 -7.14 10.35 -3.19
CA SER A 122 -7.11 8.91 -3.43
C SER A 122 -6.01 8.63 -4.44
N ILE A 123 -5.06 7.78 -4.07
CA ILE A 123 -3.92 7.48 -4.91
C ILE A 123 -3.66 5.98 -4.95
N THR A 124 -3.08 5.53 -6.07
CA THR A 124 -2.54 4.19 -6.20
C THR A 124 -1.10 4.32 -6.66
N TRP A 125 -0.19 3.80 -5.84
CA TRP A 125 1.22 3.83 -6.14
C TRP A 125 1.72 2.42 -6.44
N PRO A 126 2.50 2.22 -7.51
CA PRO A 126 3.17 0.95 -7.71
C PRO A 126 4.25 0.76 -6.66
N VAL A 127 4.41 -0.48 -6.22
CA VAL A 127 5.47 -0.84 -5.30
C VAL A 127 6.73 -1.15 -6.10
N ASP A 128 7.83 -0.52 -5.72
CA ASP A 128 9.13 -0.75 -6.34
C ASP A 128 9.80 -1.92 -5.64
N GLY A 129 9.67 -3.10 -6.24
CA GLY A 129 10.26 -4.32 -5.71
C GLY A 129 9.31 -5.17 -4.89
N ALA A 130 9.83 -5.82 -3.88
CA ALA A 130 9.09 -6.79 -3.08
C ALA A 130 8.51 -6.16 -1.82
N ILE A 131 7.44 -6.79 -1.32
CA ILE A 131 6.87 -6.47 -0.02
C ILE A 131 7.45 -7.45 1.00
N THR A 132 7.99 -6.93 2.08
CA THR A 132 8.55 -7.74 3.17
C THR A 132 7.54 -7.83 4.31
N LYS A 133 7.13 -9.05 4.64
CA LYS A 133 6.24 -9.30 5.77
C LYS A 133 7.07 -9.69 6.98
N ALA A 134 6.86 -9.02 8.10
CA ALA A 134 7.51 -9.34 9.36
C ALA A 134 6.47 -9.62 10.43
N VAL A 135 6.76 -10.56 11.33
CA VAL A 135 5.87 -10.94 12.43
C VAL A 135 6.53 -10.78 13.79
N ILE A 136 7.73 -10.21 13.80
CA ILE A 136 8.43 -9.82 15.01
C ILE A 136 9.21 -8.53 14.82
#